data_ac98060ddefddeb6dd6a283a0548724a
#
_entry.id   ac98060ddefddeb6dd6a283a0548724a
#
_cell.length_a   1.000
_cell.length_b   1.000
_cell.length_c   1.000
_cell.angle_alpha   90.00
_cell.angle_beta   90.00
_cell.angle_gamma   90.00
#
_symmetry.space_group_name_H-M   'P 1'
#
loop_
_entity.id
_entity.type
_entity.pdbx_description
1 polymer ?
#
loop_
_entity_poly.entity_id
_entity_poly.type
_entity_poly.pdbx_seq_one_letter_code
_entity_poly.pdbx_strand_id
1 'polypeptide(L)'
;MGRVTRRHAVLRVAPSETIRRSDTLAVEEPLEIRLNGEPYLVTMRTPGNDIDLAHGLLYSEGIISERSDIVLARYCAGSGPDGINTYNVLDITLAPLVSTPAPAARRNTVTTSACGICGTTTIDQVLRESRYAVDPHVRVAAELVLSAPMLLRQQQPTFDQTGGLHAAGLLGLDSEMRCAREDVGRHNAVDKVIGWAIREQLLPLRQMILAVSGRASFELTQKAVLAGIPVLAAVSAPSSLAAELAEEAGLTLVGFVRGETMNVYTHPERISWAAASAGVGPATQT
;
A
#
# COMPACT_ATOMS: atom_id res chain seq x y z
N MET A 1 -8.54 -14.34 15.25
CA MET A 1 -7.97 -14.02 13.93
C MET A 1 -8.70 -14.85 12.88
N GLY A 2 -9.33 -14.22 11.89
CA GLY A 2 -9.97 -14.90 10.77
C GLY A 2 -8.95 -15.70 9.97
N ARG A 3 -9.40 -16.75 9.28
CA ARG A 3 -8.55 -17.49 8.34
C ARG A 3 -8.24 -16.57 7.14
N VAL A 4 -6.97 -16.40 6.80
CA VAL A 4 -6.53 -15.63 5.61
C VAL A 4 -6.68 -16.43 4.31
N THR A 5 -6.89 -17.75 4.41
CA THR A 5 -7.07 -18.65 3.27
C THR A 5 -8.26 -19.59 3.49
N ARG A 6 -8.89 -19.98 2.36
CA ARG A 6 -10.03 -20.92 2.35
C ARG A 6 -9.84 -21.96 1.25
N ARG A 7 -10.10 -23.24 1.57
CA ARG A 7 -10.12 -24.29 0.57
C ARG A 7 -11.41 -24.25 -0.26
N HIS A 8 -11.28 -24.44 -1.57
CA HIS A 8 -12.38 -24.47 -2.52
C HIS A 8 -12.21 -25.61 -3.53
N ALA A 9 -13.29 -26.30 -3.84
CA ALA A 9 -13.28 -27.35 -4.85
C ALA A 9 -13.28 -26.72 -6.26
N VAL A 10 -12.31 -27.08 -7.08
CA VAL A 10 -12.17 -26.57 -8.45
C VAL A 10 -12.06 -27.70 -9.46
N LEU A 11 -12.44 -27.41 -10.70
CA LEU A 11 -12.21 -28.27 -11.85
C LEU A 11 -11.00 -27.71 -12.62
N ARG A 12 -9.88 -28.43 -12.58
CA ARG A 12 -8.72 -28.09 -13.41
C ARG A 12 -8.90 -28.72 -14.79
N VAL A 13 -8.89 -27.88 -15.81
CA VAL A 13 -8.99 -28.30 -17.21
C VAL A 13 -7.63 -28.08 -17.88
N ALA A 14 -7.10 -29.11 -18.50
CA ALA A 14 -5.92 -29.08 -19.35
C ALA A 14 -6.25 -29.76 -20.69
N PRO A 15 -5.46 -29.54 -21.77
CA PRO A 15 -5.75 -30.14 -23.08
C PRO A 15 -5.90 -31.67 -23.06
N SER A 16 -5.18 -32.36 -22.17
CA SER A 16 -5.14 -33.81 -22.05
C SER A 16 -6.03 -34.40 -20.95
N GLU A 17 -6.50 -33.54 -19.98
CA GLU A 17 -7.23 -34.06 -18.81
C GLU A 17 -8.12 -33.02 -18.16
N THR A 18 -9.12 -33.53 -17.43
CA THR A 18 -9.97 -32.70 -16.56
C THR A 18 -10.09 -33.38 -15.21
N ILE A 19 -9.60 -32.73 -14.14
CA ILE A 19 -9.58 -33.31 -12.81
C ILE A 19 -10.24 -32.39 -11.77
N ARG A 20 -10.95 -32.95 -10.82
CA ARG A 20 -11.41 -32.22 -9.63
C ARG A 20 -10.31 -32.21 -8.59
N ARG A 21 -10.01 -31.03 -8.05
CA ARG A 21 -9.04 -30.87 -6.96
C ARG A 21 -9.49 -29.81 -5.96
N SER A 22 -8.84 -29.80 -4.80
CA SER A 22 -8.97 -28.69 -3.84
C SER A 22 -7.94 -27.63 -4.17
N ASP A 23 -8.37 -26.37 -4.20
CA ASP A 23 -7.50 -25.20 -4.32
C ASP A 23 -7.59 -24.33 -3.07
N THR A 24 -6.60 -23.47 -2.86
CA THR A 24 -6.55 -22.56 -1.72
C THR A 24 -6.74 -21.12 -2.23
N LEU A 25 -7.80 -20.47 -1.77
CA LEU A 25 -8.14 -19.10 -2.16
C LEU A 25 -7.78 -18.14 -1.03
N ALA A 26 -7.35 -16.93 -1.38
CA ALA A 26 -7.24 -15.81 -0.45
C ALA A 26 -8.64 -15.43 0.04
N VAL A 27 -8.76 -15.18 1.34
CA VAL A 27 -10.03 -14.70 1.91
C VAL A 27 -10.15 -13.21 1.68
N GLU A 28 -11.33 -12.81 1.19
CA GLU A 28 -11.76 -11.43 1.04
C GLU A 28 -13.04 -11.24 1.86
N GLU A 29 -13.00 -10.32 2.82
CA GLU A 29 -14.11 -10.02 3.72
C GLU A 29 -14.27 -8.51 3.90
N PRO A 30 -15.50 -8.03 4.14
CA PRO A 30 -15.72 -6.63 4.48
C PRO A 30 -15.11 -6.32 5.85
N LEU A 31 -14.59 -5.10 6.01
CA LEU A 31 -14.24 -4.50 7.29
C LEU A 31 -14.97 -3.17 7.40
N GLU A 32 -15.89 -3.08 8.36
CA GLU A 32 -16.51 -1.82 8.76
C GLU A 32 -15.58 -1.09 9.73
N ILE A 33 -15.18 0.11 9.37
CA ILE A 33 -14.43 1.02 10.26
C ILE A 33 -15.42 2.03 10.83
N ARG A 34 -15.43 2.14 12.14
CA ARG A 34 -16.19 3.15 12.90
C ARG A 34 -15.25 4.16 13.51
N LEU A 35 -15.72 5.41 13.61
CA LEU A 35 -15.03 6.48 14.33
C LEU A 35 -15.90 6.93 15.49
N ASN A 36 -15.41 6.78 16.73
CA ASN A 36 -16.12 7.11 17.95
C ASN A 36 -17.51 6.44 18.03
N GLY A 37 -17.61 5.17 17.61
CA GLY A 37 -18.85 4.38 17.59
C GLY A 37 -19.71 4.56 16.33
N GLU A 38 -19.49 5.59 15.52
CA GLU A 38 -20.26 5.89 14.32
C GLU A 38 -19.67 5.24 13.07
N PRO A 39 -20.47 4.61 12.21
CA PRO A 39 -19.98 4.04 10.94
C PRO A 39 -19.29 5.11 10.07
N TYR A 40 -18.11 4.79 9.56
CA TYR A 40 -17.35 5.67 8.68
C TYR A 40 -17.27 5.14 7.26
N LEU A 41 -16.75 3.93 7.09
CA LEU A 41 -16.66 3.26 5.78
C LEU A 41 -16.63 1.75 5.91
N VAL A 42 -16.89 1.05 4.81
CA VAL A 42 -16.67 -0.38 4.66
C VAL A 42 -15.68 -0.62 3.53
N THR A 43 -14.63 -1.38 3.79
CA THR A 43 -13.64 -1.79 2.79
C THR A 43 -13.55 -3.30 2.69
N MET A 44 -13.31 -3.83 1.47
CA MET A 44 -12.99 -5.24 1.27
C MET A 44 -11.51 -5.46 1.50
N ARG A 45 -11.14 -6.43 2.35
CA ARG A 45 -9.74 -6.69 2.70
C ARG A 45 -9.46 -8.18 2.90
N THR A 46 -8.20 -8.58 2.85
CA THR A 46 -7.76 -9.84 3.45
C THR A 46 -7.60 -9.66 4.95
N PRO A 47 -8.27 -10.49 5.80
CA PRO A 47 -8.18 -10.38 7.26
C PRO A 47 -6.76 -10.38 7.79
N GLY A 48 -6.54 -9.59 8.84
CA GLY A 48 -5.26 -9.44 9.50
C GLY A 48 -4.61 -8.07 9.27
N ASN A 49 -3.91 -7.60 10.30
CA ASN A 49 -3.32 -6.26 10.35
C ASN A 49 -4.35 -5.13 10.12
N ASP A 50 -5.61 -5.34 10.51
CA ASP A 50 -6.70 -4.39 10.27
C ASP A 50 -6.52 -3.07 11.05
N ILE A 51 -5.83 -3.11 12.19
CA ILE A 51 -5.47 -1.89 12.93
C ILE A 51 -4.43 -1.09 12.15
N ASP A 52 -3.45 -1.75 11.51
CA ASP A 52 -2.50 -1.09 10.61
C ASP A 52 -3.26 -0.49 9.41
N LEU A 53 -4.18 -1.28 8.79
CA LEU A 53 -5.02 -0.81 7.69
C LEU A 53 -5.78 0.47 8.06
N ALA A 54 -6.42 0.48 9.23
CA ALA A 54 -7.19 1.64 9.68
C ALA A 54 -6.30 2.88 9.90
N HIS A 55 -5.11 2.73 10.51
CA HIS A 55 -4.17 3.84 10.68
C HIS A 55 -3.72 4.42 9.34
N GLY A 56 -3.32 3.57 8.38
CA GLY A 56 -2.85 4.03 7.08
C GLY A 56 -3.96 4.68 6.26
N LEU A 57 -5.16 4.11 6.29
CA LEU A 57 -6.32 4.65 5.59
C LEU A 57 -6.71 6.03 6.16
N LEU A 58 -6.87 6.15 7.48
CA LEU A 58 -7.24 7.41 8.14
C LEU A 58 -6.17 8.50 7.95
N TYR A 59 -4.90 8.12 7.91
CA TYR A 59 -3.79 9.01 7.59
C TYR A 59 -3.86 9.50 6.14
N SER A 60 -4.08 8.59 5.19
CA SER A 60 -4.20 8.93 3.77
C SER A 60 -5.41 9.81 3.44
N GLU A 61 -6.48 9.72 4.26
CA GLU A 61 -7.69 10.56 4.19
C GLU A 61 -7.53 11.88 4.98
N GLY A 62 -6.38 12.12 5.60
CA GLY A 62 -6.09 13.36 6.36
C GLY A 62 -6.84 13.48 7.69
N ILE A 63 -7.45 12.39 8.20
CA ILE A 63 -8.21 12.38 9.47
C ILE A 63 -7.26 12.35 10.66
N ILE A 64 -6.20 11.56 10.54
CA ILE A 64 -5.14 11.50 11.56
C ILE A 64 -3.80 11.95 10.97
N SER A 65 -2.86 12.27 11.83
CA SER A 65 -1.55 12.79 11.51
C SER A 65 -0.43 11.98 12.12
N GLU A 66 -0.71 11.44 13.28
CA GLU A 66 0.26 10.69 14.08
C GLU A 66 -0.44 9.61 14.91
N ARG A 67 0.36 8.76 15.56
CA ARG A 67 -0.16 7.67 16.39
C ARG A 67 -1.08 8.14 17.51
N SER A 68 -0.75 9.24 18.16
CA SER A 68 -1.50 9.79 19.32
C SER A 68 -2.91 10.25 18.98
N ASP A 69 -3.23 10.45 17.69
CA ASP A 69 -4.56 10.82 17.20
C ASP A 69 -5.58 9.68 17.39
N ILE A 70 -5.10 8.43 17.58
CA ILE A 70 -5.93 7.28 17.92
C ILE A 70 -5.66 6.85 19.35
N VAL A 71 -6.68 7.01 20.21
CA VAL A 71 -6.62 6.61 21.61
C VAL A 71 -6.81 5.11 21.78
N LEU A 72 -7.75 4.54 21.01
CA LEU A 72 -8.10 3.13 21.08
C LEU A 72 -8.57 2.61 19.72
N ALA A 73 -8.12 1.42 19.38
CA ALA A 73 -8.64 0.65 18.25
C ALA A 73 -9.05 -0.74 18.75
N ARG A 74 -10.34 -1.08 18.61
CA ARG A 74 -10.87 -2.35 19.11
C ARG A 74 -11.82 -2.99 18.11
N TYR A 75 -11.78 -4.32 18.05
CA TYR A 75 -12.81 -5.06 17.36
C TYR A 75 -14.10 -5.09 18.19
N CYS A 76 -15.21 -4.73 17.55
CA CYS A 76 -16.52 -4.92 18.12
C CYS A 76 -17.05 -6.32 17.77
N ALA A 77 -17.89 -6.87 18.65
CA ALA A 77 -18.56 -8.14 18.40
C ALA A 77 -19.52 -7.99 17.21
N GLY A 78 -19.09 -8.38 16.03
CA GLY A 78 -19.96 -8.63 14.89
C GLY A 78 -20.43 -10.08 14.98
N SER A 79 -21.74 -10.32 15.12
CA SER A 79 -22.27 -11.67 15.17
C SER A 79 -22.47 -12.21 13.75
N GLY A 80 -21.75 -13.26 13.37
CA GLY A 80 -22.10 -14.08 12.22
C GLY A 80 -23.45 -14.83 12.47
N PRO A 81 -24.01 -15.46 11.43
CA PRO A 81 -25.24 -16.27 11.56
C PRO A 81 -25.16 -17.36 12.63
N ASP A 82 -23.97 -17.78 12.97
CA ASP A 82 -23.62 -18.80 13.97
C ASP A 82 -23.30 -18.22 15.35
N GLY A 83 -23.43 -16.90 15.56
CA GLY A 83 -23.12 -16.20 16.81
C GLY A 83 -21.64 -16.03 17.11
N ILE A 84 -20.76 -16.46 16.20
CA ILE A 84 -19.30 -16.29 16.34
C ILE A 84 -18.89 -14.87 15.91
N ASN A 85 -17.97 -14.27 16.66
CA ASN A 85 -17.43 -12.95 16.30
C ASN A 85 -16.67 -13.03 14.97
N THR A 86 -17.11 -12.23 13.99
CA THR A 86 -16.51 -12.16 12.67
C THR A 86 -15.26 -11.30 12.61
N TYR A 87 -15.01 -10.46 13.63
CA TYR A 87 -13.92 -9.46 13.64
C TYR A 87 -13.95 -8.50 12.44
N ASN A 88 -15.12 -8.27 11.88
CA ASN A 88 -15.32 -7.44 10.68
C ASN A 88 -15.81 -6.01 11.03
N VAL A 89 -15.82 -5.64 12.28
CA VAL A 89 -16.13 -4.29 12.76
C VAL A 89 -15.00 -3.81 13.65
N LEU A 90 -14.31 -2.74 13.23
CA LEU A 90 -13.23 -2.10 13.96
C LEU A 90 -13.64 -0.69 14.36
N ASP A 91 -13.76 -0.45 15.65
CA ASP A 91 -14.09 0.86 16.21
C ASP A 91 -12.83 1.59 16.67
N ILE A 92 -12.65 2.80 16.16
CA ILE A 92 -11.50 3.68 16.40
C ILE A 92 -11.97 4.85 17.26
N THR A 93 -11.44 4.96 18.45
CA THR A 93 -11.65 6.14 19.32
C THR A 93 -10.54 7.15 18.99
N LEU A 94 -10.94 8.28 18.44
CA LEU A 94 -10.04 9.40 18.12
C LEU A 94 -9.76 10.26 19.36
N ALA A 95 -8.61 10.92 19.37
CA ALA A 95 -8.27 11.90 20.40
C ALA A 95 -9.25 13.10 20.34
N PRO A 96 -9.51 13.78 21.46
CA PRO A 96 -10.55 14.83 21.54
C PRO A 96 -10.38 15.99 20.57
N LEU A 97 -9.15 16.27 20.12
CA LEU A 97 -8.83 17.36 19.19
C LEU A 97 -8.89 16.94 17.72
N VAL A 98 -9.09 15.66 17.44
CA VAL A 98 -9.19 15.15 16.06
C VAL A 98 -10.63 15.28 15.59
N SER A 99 -10.84 16.06 14.54
CA SER A 99 -12.16 16.26 13.94
C SER A 99 -12.60 15.02 13.18
N THR A 100 -13.81 14.54 13.49
CA THR A 100 -14.45 13.51 12.67
C THR A 100 -15.02 14.12 11.39
N PRO A 101 -14.91 13.44 10.22
CA PRO A 101 -15.56 13.93 9.01
C PRO A 101 -17.06 14.13 9.20
N ALA A 102 -17.59 15.19 8.56
CA ALA A 102 -19.04 15.45 8.57
C ALA A 102 -19.84 14.24 8.02
N PRO A 103 -21.08 14.01 8.46
CA PRO A 103 -21.89 12.87 7.99
C PRO A 103 -22.05 12.78 6.48
N ALA A 104 -22.08 13.91 5.77
CA ALA A 104 -22.15 13.97 4.30
C ALA A 104 -20.87 13.49 3.62
N ALA A 105 -19.72 13.53 4.29
CA ALA A 105 -18.45 13.00 3.81
C ALA A 105 -18.26 11.51 4.15
N ARG A 106 -19.18 10.93 4.95
CA ARG A 106 -19.16 9.51 5.29
C ARG A 106 -19.52 8.68 4.06
N ARG A 107 -18.64 7.81 3.66
CA ARG A 107 -18.85 6.94 2.49
C ARG A 107 -19.76 5.77 2.87
N ASN A 108 -21.08 5.90 2.60
CA ASN A 108 -22.05 4.81 2.79
C ASN A 108 -21.96 3.71 1.71
N THR A 109 -20.94 3.74 0.86
CA THR A 109 -20.73 2.75 -0.21
C THR A 109 -19.57 1.83 0.15
N VAL A 110 -19.74 0.54 -0.15
CA VAL A 110 -18.65 -0.43 -0.13
C VAL A 110 -17.55 0.11 -1.05
N THR A 111 -16.47 0.61 -0.46
CA THR A 111 -15.29 1.02 -1.22
C THR A 111 -14.63 -0.27 -1.69
N THR A 112 -14.79 -0.61 -2.96
CA THR A 112 -14.00 -1.70 -3.54
C THR A 112 -12.54 -1.24 -3.55
N SER A 113 -11.62 -2.17 -3.30
CA SER A 113 -10.17 -1.95 -3.34
C SER A 113 -9.63 -1.36 -4.67
N ALA A 114 -10.52 -1.14 -5.64
CA ALA A 114 -10.24 -0.57 -6.95
C ALA A 114 -10.67 0.91 -7.10
N CYS A 115 -11.37 1.51 -6.13
CA CYS A 115 -11.93 2.85 -6.25
C CYS A 115 -11.48 3.71 -5.05
N GLY A 116 -10.29 4.30 -5.17
CA GLY A 116 -9.67 5.10 -4.10
C GLY A 116 -10.07 6.56 -4.05
N ILE A 117 -10.50 7.17 -5.15
CA ILE A 117 -10.80 8.61 -5.19
C ILE A 117 -12.20 8.82 -5.76
N CYS A 118 -13.13 9.17 -4.89
CA CYS A 118 -14.40 9.77 -5.26
C CYS A 118 -14.38 11.23 -4.77
N GLY A 119 -13.81 12.12 -5.56
CA GLY A 119 -13.67 13.54 -5.26
C GLY A 119 -12.34 14.04 -5.80
N THR A 120 -12.34 15.25 -6.32
CA THR A 120 -11.27 15.94 -7.03
C THR A 120 -10.03 16.20 -6.17
N THR A 121 -9.32 15.14 -5.74
CA THR A 121 -7.98 15.32 -5.18
C THR A 121 -7.04 15.64 -6.33
N THR A 122 -6.66 16.89 -6.45
CA THR A 122 -5.68 17.34 -7.43
C THR A 122 -4.26 17.16 -6.89
N ILE A 123 -3.28 17.15 -7.77
CA ILE A 123 -1.85 17.15 -7.40
C ILE A 123 -1.57 18.27 -6.38
N ASP A 124 -2.04 19.48 -6.65
CA ASP A 124 -1.91 20.65 -5.76
C ASP A 124 -2.48 20.42 -4.36
N GLN A 125 -3.57 19.65 -4.25
CA GLN A 125 -4.14 19.33 -2.95
C GLN A 125 -3.24 18.36 -2.18
N VAL A 126 -2.72 17.32 -2.83
CA VAL A 126 -1.77 16.38 -2.21
C VAL A 126 -0.53 17.11 -1.71
N LEU A 127 0.02 18.00 -2.53
CA LEU A 127 1.22 18.77 -2.15
C LEU A 127 0.97 19.71 -0.97
N ARG A 128 -0.21 20.35 -0.91
CA ARG A 128 -0.60 21.22 0.22
C ARG A 128 -0.86 20.43 1.50
N GLU A 129 -1.40 19.22 1.40
CA GLU A 129 -1.70 18.36 2.54
C GLU A 129 -0.48 17.60 3.04
N SER A 130 0.57 17.47 2.20
CA SER A 130 1.80 16.78 2.58
C SER A 130 2.54 17.54 3.67
N ARG A 131 2.71 16.89 4.84
CA ARG A 131 3.46 17.45 5.97
C ARG A 131 4.96 17.29 5.83
N TYR A 132 5.39 16.41 4.97
CA TYR A 132 6.78 16.02 4.80
C TYR A 132 7.20 16.21 3.36
N ALA A 133 8.12 17.14 3.13
CA ALA A 133 8.81 17.20 1.85
C ALA A 133 9.67 15.95 1.66
N VAL A 134 9.70 15.43 0.44
CA VAL A 134 10.63 14.37 0.06
C VAL A 134 12.05 14.91 0.13
N ASP A 135 12.94 14.21 0.82
CA ASP A 135 14.34 14.64 0.99
C ASP A 135 15.10 14.56 -0.36
N PRO A 136 15.55 15.68 -0.92
CA PRO A 136 16.26 15.70 -2.20
C PRO A 136 17.69 15.14 -2.11
N HIS A 137 18.23 14.99 -0.91
CA HIS A 137 19.61 14.56 -0.68
C HIS A 137 19.77 13.05 -0.54
N VAL A 138 18.66 12.32 -0.36
CA VAL A 138 18.69 10.84 -0.31
C VAL A 138 19.25 10.29 -1.63
N ARG A 139 20.18 9.36 -1.52
CA ARG A 139 20.73 8.59 -2.64
C ARG A 139 20.52 7.10 -2.38
N VAL A 140 20.15 6.38 -3.40
CA VAL A 140 19.80 4.96 -3.32
C VAL A 140 20.56 4.19 -4.40
N ALA A 141 21.24 3.12 -4.00
CA ALA A 141 21.92 2.25 -4.95
C ALA A 141 20.90 1.57 -5.89
N ALA A 142 21.20 1.53 -7.18
CA ALA A 142 20.33 0.88 -8.17
C ALA A 142 20.07 -0.59 -7.84
N GLU A 143 21.08 -1.28 -7.35
CA GLU A 143 21.02 -2.70 -6.95
C GLU A 143 20.00 -2.92 -5.82
N LEU A 144 19.89 -1.96 -4.89
CA LEU A 144 18.92 -2.02 -3.81
C LEU A 144 17.49 -1.90 -4.35
N VAL A 145 17.24 -0.95 -5.27
CA VAL A 145 15.92 -0.81 -5.91
C VAL A 145 15.58 -2.05 -6.73
N LEU A 146 16.53 -2.60 -7.48
CA LEU A 146 16.36 -3.83 -8.26
C LEU A 146 16.05 -5.06 -7.38
N SER A 147 16.61 -5.11 -6.16
CA SER A 147 16.36 -6.20 -5.21
C SER A 147 15.00 -6.12 -4.52
N ALA A 148 14.36 -4.95 -4.49
CA ALA A 148 13.16 -4.68 -3.70
C ALA A 148 11.98 -5.64 -4.01
N PRO A 149 11.66 -5.98 -5.29
CA PRO A 149 10.60 -6.94 -5.58
C PRO A 149 10.90 -8.35 -5.09
N MET A 150 12.15 -8.80 -5.17
CA MET A 150 12.57 -10.12 -4.69
C MET A 150 12.47 -10.19 -3.16
N LEU A 151 12.97 -9.18 -2.45
CA LEU A 151 12.89 -9.10 -0.99
C LEU A 151 11.43 -9.04 -0.52
N LEU A 152 10.58 -8.27 -1.22
CA LEU A 152 9.15 -8.25 -0.96
C LEU A 152 8.51 -9.61 -1.20
N ARG A 153 8.86 -10.30 -2.30
CA ARG A 153 8.31 -11.60 -2.67
C ARG A 153 8.60 -12.68 -1.61
N GLN A 154 9.74 -12.63 -0.95
CA GLN A 154 10.11 -13.53 0.15
C GLN A 154 9.22 -13.37 1.39
N GLN A 155 8.52 -12.25 1.51
CA GLN A 155 7.62 -11.92 2.63
C GLN A 155 6.14 -12.15 2.31
N GLN A 156 5.81 -12.95 1.27
CA GLN A 156 4.46 -13.18 0.79
C GLN A 156 3.96 -14.63 0.98
N PRO A 157 3.87 -15.14 2.22
CA PRO A 157 3.48 -16.53 2.47
C PRO A 157 2.05 -16.86 2.06
N THR A 158 1.14 -15.89 2.07
CA THR A 158 -0.25 -16.11 1.66
C THR A 158 -0.38 -16.12 0.14
N PHE A 159 0.36 -15.27 -0.55
CA PHE A 159 0.46 -15.33 -2.01
C PHE A 159 1.05 -16.66 -2.50
N ASP A 160 2.04 -17.23 -1.80
CA ASP A 160 2.60 -18.55 -2.13
C ASP A 160 1.56 -19.65 -2.14
N GLN A 161 0.56 -19.55 -1.24
CA GLN A 161 -0.50 -20.53 -1.11
C GLN A 161 -1.65 -20.30 -2.09
N THR A 162 -1.90 -19.05 -2.50
CA THR A 162 -3.14 -18.65 -3.17
C THR A 162 -2.95 -18.03 -4.54
N GLY A 163 -1.80 -17.36 -4.77
CA GLY A 163 -1.55 -16.58 -5.98
C GLY A 163 -2.42 -15.32 -6.13
N GLY A 164 -3.28 -15.00 -5.14
CA GLY A 164 -4.39 -14.05 -5.27
C GLY A 164 -4.24 -12.74 -4.49
N LEU A 165 -3.03 -12.38 -4.02
CA LEU A 165 -2.84 -11.19 -3.20
C LEU A 165 -1.83 -10.21 -3.82
N HIS A 166 -2.04 -8.94 -3.49
CA HIS A 166 -1.03 -7.90 -3.64
C HIS A 166 -0.19 -7.79 -2.37
N ALA A 167 0.99 -7.18 -2.51
CA ALA A 167 1.84 -6.85 -1.38
C ALA A 167 2.44 -5.46 -1.51
N ALA A 168 2.73 -4.88 -0.35
CA ALA A 168 3.57 -3.70 -0.20
C ALA A 168 4.60 -3.94 0.91
N GLY A 169 5.77 -3.29 0.81
CA GLY A 169 6.82 -3.39 1.82
C GLY A 169 7.64 -2.12 1.94
N LEU A 170 8.14 -1.86 3.14
CA LEU A 170 9.11 -0.81 3.44
C LEU A 170 10.50 -1.43 3.52
N LEU A 171 11.32 -1.15 2.53
CA LEU A 171 12.72 -1.59 2.46
C LEU A 171 13.61 -0.43 2.92
N GLY A 172 14.41 -0.66 3.96
CA GLY A 172 15.41 0.28 4.42
C GLY A 172 16.58 0.41 3.45
N LEU A 173 17.29 1.54 3.47
CA LEU A 173 18.49 1.75 2.66
C LEU A 173 19.66 0.84 3.09
N ASP A 174 19.55 0.15 4.21
CA ASP A 174 20.43 -0.92 4.69
C ASP A 174 20.07 -2.33 4.17
N SER A 175 19.16 -2.41 3.19
CA SER A 175 18.67 -3.64 2.57
C SER A 175 17.77 -4.52 3.47
N GLU A 176 17.32 -4.02 4.62
CA GLU A 176 16.40 -4.75 5.48
C GLU A 176 14.94 -4.41 5.20
N MET A 177 14.10 -5.44 5.00
CA MET A 177 12.66 -5.27 4.89
C MET A 177 12.06 -5.04 6.29
N ARG A 178 11.72 -3.78 6.59
CA ARG A 178 11.18 -3.38 7.91
C ARG A 178 9.78 -3.88 8.13
N CYS A 179 8.97 -3.86 7.10
CA CYS A 179 7.59 -4.30 7.15
C CYS A 179 7.17 -4.76 5.76
N ALA A 180 6.42 -5.85 5.68
CA ALA A 180 5.70 -6.27 4.48
C ALA A 180 4.29 -6.69 4.85
N ARG A 181 3.31 -6.38 4.00
CA ARG A 181 1.89 -6.71 4.18
C ARG A 181 1.28 -7.18 2.90
N GLU A 182 0.44 -8.21 3.00
CA GLU A 182 -0.37 -8.75 1.92
C GLU A 182 -1.83 -8.32 2.08
N ASP A 183 -2.49 -8.06 0.97
CA ASP A 183 -3.93 -7.83 0.90
C ASP A 183 -4.46 -8.11 -0.51
N VAL A 184 -5.76 -8.47 -0.63
CA VAL A 184 -6.45 -8.59 -1.92
C VAL A 184 -6.46 -7.25 -2.66
N GLY A 185 -6.47 -6.13 -1.92
CA GLY A 185 -6.41 -4.76 -2.43
C GLY A 185 -4.99 -4.17 -2.35
N ARG A 186 -4.42 -3.77 -3.48
CA ARG A 186 -3.11 -3.13 -3.50
C ARG A 186 -3.04 -1.85 -2.65
N HIS A 187 -4.14 -1.07 -2.57
CA HIS A 187 -4.22 0.13 -1.74
C HIS A 187 -4.18 -0.23 -0.25
N ASN A 188 -4.93 -1.26 0.14
CA ASN A 188 -4.93 -1.76 1.51
C ASN A 188 -3.56 -2.28 1.92
N ALA A 189 -2.83 -2.96 1.03
CA ALA A 189 -1.47 -3.43 1.33
C ALA A 189 -0.54 -2.26 1.68
N VAL A 190 -0.64 -1.14 0.93
CA VAL A 190 0.13 0.09 1.22
C VAL A 190 -0.35 0.76 2.50
N ASP A 191 -1.68 0.86 2.72
CA ASP A 191 -2.22 1.41 3.97
C ASP A 191 -1.77 0.60 5.19
N LYS A 192 -1.78 -0.74 5.11
CA LYS A 192 -1.26 -1.60 6.19
C LYS A 192 0.20 -1.30 6.52
N VAL A 193 1.03 -1.07 5.51
CA VAL A 193 2.47 -0.78 5.70
C VAL A 193 2.69 0.61 6.28
N ILE A 194 2.01 1.62 5.76
CA ILE A 194 2.11 3.00 6.28
C ILE A 194 1.52 3.07 7.69
N GLY A 195 0.37 2.42 7.92
CA GLY A 195 -0.26 2.38 9.23
C GLY A 195 0.59 1.69 10.28
N TRP A 196 1.31 0.62 9.91
CA TRP A 196 2.33 0.04 10.77
C TRP A 196 3.42 1.08 11.11
N ALA A 197 3.94 1.81 10.13
CA ALA A 197 4.97 2.81 10.35
C ALA A 197 4.50 3.97 11.25
N ILE A 198 3.22 4.39 11.13
CA ILE A 198 2.61 5.38 12.03
C ILE A 198 2.59 4.86 13.46
N ARG A 199 2.14 3.62 13.67
CA ARG A 199 2.07 3.00 14.99
C ARG A 199 3.45 2.84 15.65
N GLU A 200 4.47 2.55 14.85
CA GLU A 200 5.87 2.49 15.29
C GLU A 200 6.55 3.88 15.37
N GLN A 201 5.82 4.97 15.08
CA GLN A 201 6.32 6.35 15.13
C GLN A 201 7.53 6.60 14.22
N LEU A 202 7.52 6.02 13.02
CA LEU A 202 8.63 6.06 12.06
C LEU A 202 8.49 7.18 11.01
N LEU A 203 7.34 7.91 10.98
CA LEU A 203 7.18 9.02 10.02
C LEU A 203 8.08 10.20 10.37
N PRO A 204 8.64 10.89 9.36
CA PRO A 204 8.61 10.59 7.93
C PRO A 204 9.58 9.47 7.53
N LEU A 205 9.21 8.70 6.49
CA LEU A 205 9.92 7.52 6.02
C LEU A 205 11.07 7.86 5.04
N ARG A 206 11.91 8.82 5.39
CA ARG A 206 12.96 9.39 4.51
C ARG A 206 14.04 8.40 4.07
N GLN A 207 14.25 7.34 4.84
CA GLN A 207 15.29 6.32 4.58
C GLN A 207 14.69 4.99 4.10
N MET A 208 13.54 5.04 3.39
CA MET A 208 12.80 3.87 2.97
C MET A 208 12.49 3.90 1.48
N ILE A 209 12.41 2.69 0.89
CA ILE A 209 11.83 2.44 -0.41
C ILE A 209 10.48 1.78 -0.17
N LEU A 210 9.40 2.29 -0.76
CA LEU A 210 8.12 1.59 -0.84
C LEU A 210 8.14 0.65 -2.05
N ALA A 211 8.22 -0.65 -1.79
CA ALA A 211 8.11 -1.66 -2.82
C ALA A 211 6.66 -2.14 -2.94
N VAL A 212 6.12 -2.23 -4.17
CA VAL A 212 4.76 -2.73 -4.42
C VAL A 212 4.75 -3.80 -5.51
N SER A 213 3.97 -4.86 -5.29
CA SER A 213 3.86 -6.00 -6.21
C SER A 213 3.03 -5.71 -7.47
N GLY A 214 2.32 -4.58 -7.49
CA GLY A 214 1.39 -4.19 -8.55
C GLY A 214 1.85 -2.99 -9.36
N ARG A 215 0.87 -2.28 -9.96
CA ARG A 215 1.07 -1.00 -10.66
C ARG A 215 1.20 0.14 -9.66
N ALA A 216 2.00 1.15 -9.98
CA ALA A 216 2.00 2.42 -9.27
C ALA A 216 0.85 3.30 -9.80
N SER A 217 -0.23 3.45 -9.04
CA SER A 217 -1.33 4.36 -9.32
C SER A 217 -1.09 5.71 -8.64
N PHE A 218 -1.87 6.72 -9.04
CA PHE A 218 -1.89 8.04 -8.39
C PHE A 218 -2.01 7.91 -6.87
N GLU A 219 -2.97 7.09 -6.39
CA GLU A 219 -3.23 6.92 -4.95
C GLU A 219 -2.05 6.28 -4.20
N LEU A 220 -1.36 5.31 -4.80
CA LEU A 220 -0.17 4.72 -4.17
C LEU A 220 0.96 5.75 -4.09
N THR A 221 1.12 6.57 -5.14
CA THR A 221 2.10 7.67 -5.16
C THR A 221 1.74 8.73 -4.12
N GLN A 222 0.45 9.12 -4.02
CA GLN A 222 -0.05 10.02 -2.98
C GLN A 222 0.30 9.53 -1.57
N LYS A 223 0.01 8.26 -1.28
CA LYS A 223 0.31 7.65 0.02
C LYS A 223 1.81 7.68 0.34
N ALA A 224 2.66 7.41 -0.66
CA ALA A 224 4.11 7.49 -0.52
C ALA A 224 4.59 8.92 -0.23
N VAL A 225 4.07 9.91 -0.97
CA VAL A 225 4.38 11.34 -0.78
C VAL A 225 3.97 11.80 0.61
N LEU A 226 2.73 11.52 1.03
CA LEU A 226 2.23 11.89 2.35
C LEU A 226 3.07 11.31 3.49
N ALA A 227 3.61 10.11 3.33
CA ALA A 227 4.48 9.45 4.30
C ALA A 227 5.95 9.91 4.24
N GLY A 228 6.31 10.81 3.30
CA GLY A 228 7.67 11.31 3.12
C GLY A 228 8.65 10.27 2.57
N ILE A 229 8.16 9.30 1.79
CA ILE A 229 8.97 8.23 1.17
C ILE A 229 9.64 8.78 -0.09
N PRO A 230 10.96 8.63 -0.23
CA PRO A 230 11.69 9.18 -1.37
C PRO A 230 11.62 8.33 -2.65
N VAL A 231 11.37 7.02 -2.54
CA VAL A 231 11.38 6.10 -3.68
C VAL A 231 10.18 5.16 -3.63
N LEU A 232 9.41 5.10 -4.72
CA LEU A 232 8.36 4.10 -4.96
C LEU A 232 8.80 3.16 -6.08
N ALA A 233 8.99 1.89 -5.76
CA ALA A 233 9.41 0.83 -6.69
C ALA A 233 8.25 -0.13 -6.97
N ALA A 234 7.81 -0.20 -8.23
CA ALA A 234 6.70 -1.03 -8.67
C ALA A 234 7.15 -2.12 -9.67
N VAL A 235 6.61 -3.32 -9.51
CA VAL A 235 6.83 -4.44 -10.44
C VAL A 235 6.25 -4.16 -11.83
N SER A 236 5.21 -3.32 -11.90
CA SER A 236 4.49 -3.00 -13.14
C SER A 236 4.53 -1.50 -13.44
N ALA A 237 3.76 -1.07 -14.44
CA ALA A 237 3.74 0.31 -14.94
C ALA A 237 3.16 1.31 -13.93
N PRO A 238 3.63 2.57 -13.92
CA PRO A 238 2.89 3.69 -13.33
C PRO A 238 1.78 4.18 -14.27
N SER A 239 0.83 4.95 -13.72
CA SER A 239 -0.07 5.78 -14.51
C SER A 239 0.58 7.15 -14.82
N SER A 240 0.07 7.87 -15.84
CA SER A 240 0.57 9.22 -16.16
C SER A 240 0.43 10.16 -14.98
N LEU A 241 -0.74 10.19 -14.34
CA LEU A 241 -1.00 11.04 -13.18
C LEU A 241 -0.13 10.67 -11.96
N ALA A 242 0.26 9.40 -11.81
CA ALA A 242 1.22 8.99 -10.79
C ALA A 242 2.62 9.57 -11.06
N ALA A 243 3.03 9.61 -12.32
CA ALA A 243 4.31 10.20 -12.72
C ALA A 243 4.31 11.72 -12.56
N GLU A 244 3.23 12.40 -12.94
CA GLU A 244 3.05 13.85 -12.73
C GLU A 244 3.14 14.22 -11.24
N LEU A 245 2.39 13.53 -10.37
CA LEU A 245 2.48 13.76 -8.93
C LEU A 245 3.87 13.49 -8.38
N ALA A 246 4.52 12.39 -8.81
CA ALA A 246 5.86 12.03 -8.35
C ALA A 246 6.89 13.09 -8.74
N GLU A 247 6.81 13.64 -9.97
CA GLU A 247 7.69 14.71 -10.46
C GLU A 247 7.53 15.97 -9.60
N GLU A 248 6.30 16.43 -9.38
CA GLU A 248 6.03 17.65 -8.63
C GLU A 248 6.37 17.51 -7.12
N ALA A 249 6.18 16.30 -6.56
CA ALA A 249 6.49 16.02 -5.16
C ALA A 249 7.97 15.72 -4.87
N GLY A 250 8.80 15.58 -5.90
CA GLY A 250 10.21 15.20 -5.75
C GLY A 250 10.41 13.72 -5.40
N LEU A 251 9.44 12.83 -5.69
CA LEU A 251 9.51 11.40 -5.44
C LEU A 251 10.12 10.67 -6.64
N THR A 252 11.08 9.78 -6.42
CA THR A 252 11.59 8.91 -7.48
C THR A 252 10.62 7.75 -7.70
N LEU A 253 9.98 7.76 -8.87
CA LEU A 253 9.05 6.72 -9.30
C LEU A 253 9.73 5.74 -10.23
N VAL A 254 9.76 4.47 -9.82
CA VAL A 254 10.38 3.39 -10.57
C VAL A 254 9.34 2.33 -10.89
N GLY A 255 9.25 1.96 -12.16
CA GLY A 255 8.35 0.90 -12.63
C GLY A 255 9.10 -0.20 -13.37
N PHE A 256 8.38 -1.30 -13.67
CA PHE A 256 8.91 -2.48 -14.35
C PHE A 256 10.17 -3.03 -13.70
N VAL A 257 10.26 -2.97 -12.36
CA VAL A 257 11.40 -3.50 -11.62
C VAL A 257 11.39 -5.02 -11.71
N ARG A 258 12.29 -5.59 -12.53
CA ARG A 258 12.36 -7.04 -12.81
C ARG A 258 13.79 -7.48 -13.09
N GLY A 259 14.28 -8.45 -12.32
CA GLY A 259 15.64 -8.96 -12.50
C GLY A 259 16.67 -7.83 -12.41
N GLU A 260 17.38 -7.56 -13.50
CA GLU A 260 18.44 -6.56 -13.57
C GLU A 260 18.01 -5.26 -14.27
N THR A 261 16.70 -5.05 -14.50
CA THR A 261 16.19 -3.90 -15.24
C THR A 261 15.07 -3.18 -14.46
N MET A 262 15.01 -1.86 -14.65
CA MET A 262 13.94 -0.99 -14.16
C MET A 262 13.83 0.25 -15.03
N ASN A 263 12.65 0.89 -15.03
CA ASN A 263 12.44 2.19 -15.66
C ASN A 263 12.28 3.25 -14.57
N VAL A 264 13.14 4.25 -14.57
CA VAL A 264 13.04 5.40 -13.69
C VAL A 264 12.28 6.51 -14.41
N TYR A 265 11.11 6.88 -13.89
CA TYR A 265 10.21 7.85 -14.53
C TYR A 265 10.44 9.28 -14.05
N THR A 266 10.82 9.44 -12.77
CA THR A 266 11.03 10.74 -12.15
C THR A 266 12.27 10.73 -11.26
N HIS A 267 12.95 11.86 -11.14
CA HIS A 267 14.09 12.09 -10.24
C HIS A 267 15.18 11.00 -10.31
N PRO A 268 15.73 10.72 -11.53
CA PRO A 268 16.76 9.68 -11.72
C PRO A 268 18.07 10.00 -10.98
N GLU A 269 18.34 11.26 -10.66
CA GLU A 269 19.51 11.69 -9.91
C GLU A 269 19.59 11.11 -8.49
N ARG A 270 18.46 10.61 -7.94
CA ARG A 270 18.44 9.92 -6.64
C ARG A 270 19.01 8.51 -6.72
N ILE A 271 18.98 7.90 -7.89
CA ILE A 271 19.52 6.55 -8.09
C ILE A 271 21.01 6.63 -8.42
N SER A 272 21.84 6.03 -7.56
CA SER A 272 23.27 5.88 -7.84
C SER A 272 23.54 4.54 -8.52
N TRP A 273 24.21 4.61 -9.69
CA TRP A 273 24.73 3.43 -10.38
C TRP A 273 26.23 3.35 -10.15
N ALA A 274 26.76 2.15 -9.93
CA ALA A 274 28.18 1.94 -10.15
C ALA A 274 28.46 2.32 -11.61
N ALA A 275 29.29 3.33 -11.84
CA ALA A 275 29.59 3.80 -13.18
C ALA A 275 30.03 2.62 -14.04
N ALA A 276 29.18 2.18 -14.96
CA ALA A 276 29.60 1.33 -16.05
C ALA A 276 30.63 2.13 -16.85
N SER A 277 31.87 1.73 -16.78
CA SER A 277 32.96 2.31 -17.58
C SER A 277 32.57 2.29 -19.05
N ALA A 278 32.37 3.48 -19.59
CA ALA A 278 32.30 3.83 -21.01
C ALA A 278 31.00 3.51 -21.79
N GLY A 279 30.37 4.56 -22.30
CA GLY A 279 29.68 4.55 -23.58
C GLY A 279 28.16 4.69 -23.57
N VAL A 280 27.65 5.84 -23.12
CA VAL A 280 26.36 6.31 -23.61
C VAL A 280 26.61 7.52 -24.49
N GLY A 281 26.70 7.27 -25.80
CA GLY A 281 26.58 8.34 -26.80
C GLY A 281 25.16 8.93 -26.77
N PRO A 282 25.00 10.22 -27.18
CA PRO A 282 23.71 10.88 -27.16
C PRO A 282 22.74 10.16 -28.10
N ALA A 283 21.56 9.80 -27.59
CA ALA A 283 20.47 9.27 -28.40
C ALA A 283 20.03 10.37 -29.37
N THR A 284 20.21 10.14 -30.65
CA THR A 284 19.67 10.96 -31.76
C THR A 284 18.12 10.87 -31.68
N GLN A 285 17.50 12.02 -31.49
CA GLN A 285 16.07 12.20 -31.68
C GLN A 285 15.74 12.03 -33.16
N THR A 286 14.87 11.09 -33.48
CA THR A 286 14.07 11.05 -34.71
C THR A 286 12.62 10.92 -34.33
#